data_944cd5848b728a0700957414f8af8702
#
_entry.id   944cd5848b728a0700957414f8af8702
#
_cell.length_a   1.000
_cell.length_b   1.000
_cell.length_c   1.000
_cell.angle_alpha   90.00
_cell.angle_beta   90.00
_cell.angle_gamma   90.00
#
_symmetry.space_group_name_H-M   'P 1'
#
loop_
_entity.id
_entity.type
_entity.pdbx_description
1 polymer ?
#
loop_
_entity_poly.entity_id
_entity_poly.type
_entity_poly.pdbx_seq_one_letter_code
_entity_poly.pdbx_strand_id
1 'polypeptide(L)'
;MADNSFETAARSLAEVRSQHRALESFPAGSTPASVEDAYRVQDTLVNQLGGKLVGWKIGCTSKMAQESTNTDQPFYGRMFAETTRESPGKISFENVFAPIVEPEIAFRF
;
A
#
# COMPACT_ATOMS: atom_id res chain seq x y z
N MET A 1 -2.50 18.82 4.92
CA MET A 1 -1.01 18.68 4.77
C MET A 1 -0.53 19.58 3.63
N ALA A 2 0.68 20.10 3.73
CA ALA A 2 1.31 20.79 2.60
C ALA A 2 1.81 19.76 1.57
N ASP A 3 1.89 20.13 0.28
CA ASP A 3 2.31 19.20 -0.79
C ASP A 3 3.65 18.51 -0.49
N ASN A 4 4.61 19.25 0.06
CA ASN A 4 5.91 18.68 0.47
C ASN A 4 5.80 17.58 1.56
N SER A 5 4.74 17.59 2.36
CA SER A 5 4.52 16.56 3.40
C SER A 5 4.06 15.24 2.81
N PHE A 6 3.25 15.26 1.74
CA PHE A 6 2.85 14.05 1.01
C PHE A 6 4.04 13.40 0.32
N GLU A 7 4.90 14.20 -0.31
CA GLU A 7 6.13 13.71 -0.92
C GLU A 7 7.08 13.08 0.11
N THR A 8 7.23 13.71 1.28
CA THR A 8 8.07 13.19 2.36
C THR A 8 7.53 11.86 2.89
N ALA A 9 6.23 11.76 3.12
CA ALA A 9 5.59 10.52 3.54
C ALA A 9 5.76 9.40 2.50
N ALA A 10 5.48 9.71 1.23
CA ALA A 10 5.62 8.76 0.13
C ALA A 10 7.07 8.27 -0.04
N ARG A 11 8.04 9.16 0.05
CA ARG A 11 9.46 8.81 -0.02
C ARG A 11 9.88 7.87 1.10
N SER A 12 9.42 8.11 2.33
CA SER A 12 9.70 7.22 3.47
C SER A 12 9.15 5.81 3.22
N LEU A 13 7.93 5.71 2.68
CA LEU A 13 7.32 4.42 2.33
C LEU A 13 8.06 3.73 1.18
N ALA A 14 8.47 4.47 0.15
CA ALA A 14 9.25 3.93 -0.96
C ALA A 14 10.60 3.36 -0.49
N GLU A 15 11.28 4.07 0.42
CA GLU A 15 12.54 3.64 0.99
C GLU A 15 12.41 2.32 1.76
N VAL A 16 11.49 2.24 2.74
CA VAL A 16 11.33 1.01 3.53
C VAL A 16 10.84 -0.16 2.68
N ARG A 17 10.02 0.11 1.64
CA ARG A 17 9.60 -0.90 0.66
C ARG A 17 10.81 -1.48 -0.08
N SER A 18 11.73 -0.65 -0.55
CA SER A 18 12.95 -1.10 -1.24
C SER A 18 13.90 -1.89 -0.34
N GLN A 19 13.84 -1.64 0.96
CA GLN A 19 14.65 -2.30 1.99
C GLN A 19 13.95 -3.49 2.64
N HIS A 20 12.74 -3.86 2.20
CA HIS A 20 11.94 -4.96 2.76
C HIS A 20 11.78 -4.88 4.29
N ARG A 21 11.48 -3.69 4.81
CA ARG A 21 11.28 -3.45 6.24
C ARG A 21 10.05 -2.58 6.50
N ALA A 22 9.58 -2.53 7.72
CA ALA A 22 8.50 -1.65 8.13
C ALA A 22 8.99 -0.22 8.38
N LEU A 23 8.10 0.75 8.17
CA LEU A 23 8.27 2.11 8.65
C LEU A 23 7.78 2.17 10.11
N GLU A 24 8.65 2.54 11.04
CA GLU A 24 8.28 2.63 12.46
C GLU A 24 7.39 3.85 12.72
N SER A 25 7.69 4.96 12.07
CA SER A 25 6.90 6.19 12.15
C SER A 25 7.17 7.07 10.93
N PHE A 26 6.19 7.90 10.58
CA PHE A 26 6.41 8.92 9.55
C PHE A 26 7.33 10.02 10.07
N PRO A 27 8.11 10.67 9.18
CA PRO A 27 8.85 11.88 9.54
C PRO A 27 7.93 12.96 10.11
N ALA A 28 8.47 13.80 10.98
CA ALA A 28 7.70 14.85 11.64
C ALA A 28 6.92 15.72 10.64
N GLY A 29 5.64 15.90 10.89
CA GLY A 29 4.75 16.70 10.04
C GLY A 29 4.29 16.03 8.73
N SER A 30 4.63 14.74 8.52
CA SER A 30 4.22 14.02 7.30
C SER A 30 3.26 12.85 7.56
N THR A 31 2.81 12.66 8.80
CA THR A 31 1.77 11.67 9.11
C THR A 31 0.44 12.09 8.51
N PRO A 32 -0.22 11.24 7.69
CA PRO A 32 -1.56 11.53 7.19
C PRO A 32 -2.56 11.78 8.34
N ALA A 33 -3.32 12.85 8.26
CA ALA A 33 -4.29 13.23 9.29
C ALA A 33 -5.70 12.69 9.00
N SER A 34 -5.95 12.22 7.78
CA SER A 34 -7.24 11.70 7.33
C SER A 34 -7.04 10.57 6.31
N VAL A 35 -8.10 9.83 6.01
CA VAL A 35 -8.13 8.83 4.93
C VAL A 35 -7.83 9.47 3.59
N GLU A 36 -8.33 10.67 3.35
CA GLU A 36 -8.06 11.42 2.12
C GLU A 36 -6.58 11.78 1.99
N ASP A 37 -5.94 12.23 3.06
CA ASP A 37 -4.50 12.46 3.09
C ASP A 37 -3.71 11.17 2.82
N ALA A 38 -4.15 10.04 3.40
CA ALA A 38 -3.52 8.75 3.16
C ALA A 38 -3.59 8.33 1.68
N TYR A 39 -4.71 8.56 1.00
CA TYR A 39 -4.81 8.31 -0.43
C TYR A 39 -3.92 9.24 -1.26
N ARG A 40 -3.78 10.50 -0.87
CA ARG A 40 -2.83 11.43 -1.52
C ARG A 40 -1.38 10.95 -1.38
N VAL A 41 -1.00 10.46 -0.19
CA VAL A 41 0.31 9.83 0.01
C VAL A 41 0.45 8.58 -0.87
N GLN A 42 -0.59 7.75 -0.98
CA GLN A 42 -0.58 6.57 -1.85
C GLN A 42 -0.38 6.96 -3.33
N ASP A 43 -1.12 7.94 -3.83
CA ASP A 43 -0.98 8.40 -5.22
C ASP A 43 0.41 8.97 -5.49
N THR A 44 0.95 9.74 -4.55
CA THR A 44 2.31 10.26 -4.62
C THR A 44 3.35 9.13 -4.64
N LEU A 45 3.17 8.10 -3.79
CA LEU A 45 4.02 6.92 -3.76
C LEU A 45 3.97 6.15 -5.09
N VAL A 46 2.78 5.93 -5.63
CA VAL A 46 2.58 5.26 -6.93
C VAL A 46 3.35 5.98 -8.04
N ASN A 47 3.27 7.31 -8.07
CA ASN A 47 3.99 8.13 -9.04
C ASN A 47 5.52 8.04 -8.86
N GLN A 48 6.00 8.00 -7.62
CA GLN A 48 7.43 7.85 -7.33
C GLN A 48 7.97 6.46 -7.70
N LEU A 49 7.19 5.41 -7.49
CA LEU A 49 7.57 4.04 -7.84
C LEU A 49 7.61 3.81 -9.35
N GLY A 50 6.75 4.47 -10.11
CA GLY A 50 6.77 4.48 -11.57
C GLY A 50 6.48 3.15 -12.25
N GLY A 51 5.95 2.15 -11.54
CA GLY A 51 5.62 0.84 -12.11
C GLY A 51 4.33 0.85 -12.94
N LYS A 52 4.15 -0.19 -13.78
CA LYS A 52 2.93 -0.37 -14.55
C LYS A 52 1.79 -0.84 -13.65
N LEU A 53 0.73 -0.04 -13.58
CA LEU A 53 -0.48 -0.40 -12.83
C LEU A 53 -1.34 -1.40 -13.63
N VAL A 54 -1.82 -2.45 -12.96
CA VAL A 54 -2.62 -3.53 -13.55
C VAL A 54 -3.95 -3.75 -12.85
N GLY A 55 -4.21 -3.10 -11.73
CA GLY A 55 -5.46 -3.27 -11.01
C GLY A 55 -5.50 -2.61 -9.65
N TRP A 56 -6.48 -3.04 -8.88
CA TRP A 56 -6.82 -2.55 -7.56
C TRP A 56 -6.95 -3.70 -6.58
N LYS A 57 -6.45 -3.53 -5.38
CA LYS A 57 -6.70 -4.40 -4.23
C LYS A 57 -7.66 -3.69 -3.30
N ILE A 58 -8.74 -4.36 -2.93
CA ILE A 58 -9.69 -3.86 -1.92
C ILE A 58 -9.38 -4.59 -0.61
N GLY A 59 -9.29 -3.87 0.47
CA GLY A 59 -9.03 -4.43 1.80
C GLY A 59 -9.98 -3.89 2.85
N CYS A 60 -9.88 -4.46 4.05
CA CYS A 60 -10.64 -4.01 5.21
C CYS A 60 -12.16 -4.04 5.00
N THR A 61 -12.67 -5.12 4.41
CA THR A 61 -14.09 -5.26 4.07
C THR A 61 -14.94 -5.80 5.23
N SER A 62 -14.32 -6.40 6.25
CA SER A 62 -15.04 -6.88 7.43
C SER A 62 -15.02 -5.85 8.57
N LYS A 63 -16.04 -5.87 9.41
CA LYS A 63 -16.11 -5.00 10.58
C LYS A 63 -14.94 -5.22 11.54
N MET A 64 -14.56 -6.47 11.76
CA MET A 64 -13.42 -6.82 12.60
C MET A 64 -12.11 -6.24 12.06
N ALA A 65 -11.87 -6.30 10.75
CA ALA A 65 -10.70 -5.70 10.12
C ALA A 65 -10.71 -4.17 10.27
N GLN A 66 -11.87 -3.53 10.08
CA GLN A 66 -12.04 -2.08 10.25
C GLN A 66 -11.75 -1.65 11.69
N GLU A 67 -12.26 -2.39 12.67
CA GLU A 67 -11.97 -2.13 14.10
C GLU A 67 -10.47 -2.27 14.40
N SER A 68 -9.81 -3.29 13.86
CA SER A 68 -8.37 -3.53 14.09
C SER A 68 -7.47 -2.48 13.46
N THR A 69 -7.92 -1.84 12.39
CA THR A 69 -7.18 -0.79 11.68
C THR A 69 -7.66 0.63 12.02
N ASN A 70 -8.61 0.74 12.95
CA ASN A 70 -9.22 2.01 13.35
C ASN A 70 -9.80 2.79 12.16
N THR A 71 -10.50 2.08 11.28
CA THR A 71 -11.24 2.66 10.15
C THR A 71 -12.72 2.28 10.25
N ASP A 72 -13.57 2.96 9.51
CA ASP A 72 -15.02 2.72 9.46
C ASP A 72 -15.50 2.29 8.07
N GLN A 73 -14.56 2.06 7.15
CA GLN A 73 -14.84 1.73 5.75
C GLN A 73 -13.73 0.88 5.14
N PRO A 74 -14.02 0.15 4.05
CA PRO A 74 -13.00 -0.47 3.23
C PRO A 74 -12.05 0.55 2.63
N PHE A 75 -10.84 0.12 2.31
CA PHE A 75 -9.89 0.93 1.57
C PHE A 75 -9.29 0.13 0.40
N TYR A 76 -8.60 0.83 -0.49
CA TYR A 76 -8.03 0.24 -1.69
C TYR A 76 -6.56 0.58 -1.86
N GLY A 77 -5.86 -0.26 -2.62
CA GLY A 77 -4.49 -0.05 -3.05
C GLY A 77 -4.31 -0.33 -4.53
N ARG A 78 -3.20 0.12 -5.08
CA ARG A 78 -2.84 -0.11 -6.48
C ARG A 78 -2.01 -1.37 -6.61
N MET A 79 -2.25 -2.11 -7.69
CA MET A 79 -1.50 -3.31 -8.03
C MET A 79 -0.56 -3.02 -9.20
N PHE A 80 0.68 -3.49 -9.08
CA PHE A 80 1.71 -3.31 -10.09
C PHE A 80 1.97 -4.62 -10.85
N ALA A 81 2.29 -4.53 -12.13
CA ALA A 81 2.62 -5.68 -12.97
C ALA A 81 3.79 -6.48 -12.40
N GLU A 82 4.78 -5.81 -11.83
CA GLU A 82 5.99 -6.41 -11.29
C GLU A 82 5.72 -7.32 -10.09
N THR A 83 4.63 -7.08 -9.36
CA THR A 83 4.22 -7.87 -8.18
C THR A 83 3.00 -8.74 -8.42
N THR A 84 2.50 -8.81 -9.64
CA THR A 84 1.35 -9.64 -10.05
C THR A 84 1.84 -10.84 -10.83
N ARG A 85 1.38 -12.04 -10.47
CA ARG A 85 1.76 -13.31 -11.11
C ARG A 85 0.53 -14.09 -11.53
N GLU A 86 0.61 -14.74 -12.68
CA GLU A 86 -0.37 -15.75 -13.09
C GLU A 86 -0.11 -17.07 -12.35
N SER A 87 -1.15 -17.87 -12.18
CA SER A 87 -1.04 -19.22 -11.60
C SER A 87 -0.62 -20.24 -12.67
N PRO A 88 0.31 -21.17 -12.36
CA PRO A 88 1.10 -21.26 -11.13
C PRO A 88 2.22 -20.22 -11.10
N GLY A 89 2.32 -19.50 -9.98
CA GLY A 89 3.31 -18.44 -9.81
C GLY A 89 4.29 -18.74 -8.68
N LYS A 90 5.44 -18.06 -8.71
CA LYS A 90 6.44 -18.10 -7.63
C LYS A 90 6.77 -16.69 -7.19
N ILE A 91 6.88 -16.49 -5.88
CA ILE A 91 7.32 -15.25 -5.25
C ILE A 91 8.52 -15.61 -4.38
N SER A 92 9.66 -14.94 -4.58
CA SER A 92 10.82 -15.13 -3.71
C SER A 92 10.51 -14.58 -2.32
N PHE A 93 10.83 -15.36 -1.29
CA PHE A 93 10.67 -14.94 0.09
C PHE A 93 11.53 -13.72 0.45
N GLU A 94 12.64 -13.51 -0.26
CA GLU A 94 13.50 -12.34 -0.11
C GLU A 94 12.83 -11.02 -0.51
N ASN A 95 11.79 -11.10 -1.35
CA ASN A 95 11.07 -9.92 -1.86
C ASN A 95 9.87 -9.52 -1.00
N VAL A 96 9.66 -10.15 0.15
CA VAL A 96 8.53 -9.88 1.02
C VAL A 96 8.99 -9.64 2.46
N PHE A 97 8.21 -8.86 3.18
CA PHE A 97 8.40 -8.59 4.60
C PHE A 97 7.17 -9.05 5.37
N ALA A 98 7.36 -9.95 6.35
CA ALA A 98 6.28 -10.49 7.18
C ALA A 98 5.03 -10.91 6.36
N PRO A 99 5.19 -11.83 5.37
CA PRO A 99 4.12 -12.13 4.43
C PRO A 99 2.90 -12.77 5.09
N ILE A 100 1.73 -12.35 4.64
CA ILE A 100 0.44 -12.95 4.99
C ILE A 100 -0.22 -13.40 3.69
N VAL A 101 -0.81 -14.60 3.69
CA VAL A 101 -1.58 -15.13 2.56
C VAL A 101 -3.05 -14.83 2.77
N GLU A 102 -3.65 -14.12 1.84
CA GLU A 102 -5.08 -13.75 1.85
C GLU A 102 -5.75 -14.31 0.60
N PRO A 103 -6.58 -15.39 0.71
CA PRO A 103 -7.38 -15.85 -0.41
C PRO A 103 -8.53 -14.87 -0.68
N GLU A 104 -8.66 -14.43 -1.93
CA GLU A 104 -9.65 -13.44 -2.33
C GLU A 104 -10.26 -13.74 -3.69
N ILE A 105 -11.46 -13.21 -3.92
CA ILE A 105 -12.11 -13.26 -5.24
C ILE A 105 -11.62 -12.06 -6.04
N ALA A 106 -11.14 -12.32 -7.25
CA ALA A 106 -10.70 -11.29 -8.18
C ALA A 106 -11.57 -11.28 -9.45
N PHE A 107 -11.76 -10.10 -10.00
CA PHE A 107 -12.42 -9.89 -11.28
C PHE A 107 -11.41 -9.35 -12.30
N ARG A 108 -11.49 -9.85 -13.53
CA ARG A 108 -10.71 -9.34 -14.65
C ARG A 108 -11.66 -8.74 -15.68
N PHE A 109 -11.42 -7.52 -16.06
CA PHE A 109 -12.20 -6.80 -17.05
C PHE A 109 -11.49 -6.72 -18.39
#